data_b8e747156f25039778817b7e60ea7846
#
_entry.id   b8e747156f25039778817b7e60ea7846
#
_cell.length_a   1.000
_cell.length_b   1.000
_cell.length_c   1.000
_cell.angle_alpha   90.00
_cell.angle_beta   90.00
_cell.angle_gamma   90.00
#
_symmetry.space_group_name_H-M   'P 1'
#
loop_
_entity.id
_entity.type
_entity.pdbx_description
1 polymer ?
#
loop_
_entity_poly.entity_id
_entity_poly.type
_entity_poly.pdbx_seq_one_letter_code
_entity_poly.pdbx_strand_id
1 'polypeptide(L)'
;MSEIRLLDCTLRDGGYVNDWEFGHSTITSIFERVVDSGAEIIEIGFLDDRRPFDINRTIMPDTKSVQDIFGHCVKRPPMVVGMIDYGTCKLENIQPCEESYLDGIRVIFKKHIMHEAMEYCAQLKKLGYKVFSQLVSITSYSDEEMMELIGLVNEIEPFAVSMVDTYGLLDPNYMLHYYEILDDNVKPSVQIGFHSHNNFQLAYANDLAFLHKERKHDIVVDATLFGMGKS
;
A
#
# COMPACT_ATOMS: atom_id res chain seq x y z
N MET A 1 -4.85 -0.51 -23.53
CA MET A 1 -5.47 0.26 -22.44
C MET A 1 -4.72 -0.13 -21.19
N SER A 2 -4.32 0.83 -20.39
CA SER A 2 -3.70 0.58 -19.08
C SER A 2 -4.72 -0.07 -18.15
N GLU A 3 -4.24 -0.98 -17.32
CA GLU A 3 -5.06 -1.73 -16.36
C GLU A 3 -5.34 -0.87 -15.11
N ILE A 4 -6.52 -1.03 -14.52
CA ILE A 4 -6.89 -0.44 -13.24
C ILE A 4 -7.07 -1.57 -12.24
N ARG A 5 -6.36 -1.52 -11.11
CA ARG A 5 -6.49 -2.49 -10.03
C ARG A 5 -7.07 -1.82 -8.79
N LEU A 6 -8.07 -2.47 -8.21
CA LEU A 6 -8.62 -2.07 -6.92
C LEU A 6 -7.89 -2.79 -5.79
N LEU A 7 -7.40 -2.00 -4.83
CA LEU A 7 -6.80 -2.49 -3.60
C LEU A 7 -7.72 -2.17 -2.42
N ASP A 8 -8.20 -3.20 -1.73
CA ASP A 8 -8.88 -3.01 -0.44
C ASP A 8 -7.85 -2.95 0.69
N CYS A 9 -7.89 -1.88 1.48
CA CYS A 9 -7.04 -1.70 2.65
C CYS A 9 -7.82 -1.62 3.97
N THR A 10 -9.03 -2.18 4.03
CA THR A 10 -9.91 -2.13 5.22
C THR A 10 -9.24 -2.72 6.46
N LEU A 11 -8.57 -3.88 6.33
CA LEU A 11 -7.92 -4.55 7.46
C LEU A 11 -6.64 -3.84 7.94
N ARG A 12 -6.07 -2.95 7.14
CA ARG A 12 -4.92 -2.13 7.53
C ARG A 12 -5.34 -0.71 7.91
N ASP A 13 -5.90 0.06 6.99
CA ASP A 13 -6.25 1.45 7.24
C ASP A 13 -7.46 1.58 8.18
N GLY A 14 -8.46 0.73 8.01
CA GLY A 14 -9.60 0.63 8.92
C GLY A 14 -9.22 0.34 10.37
N GLY A 15 -8.07 -0.28 10.60
CA GLY A 15 -7.56 -0.58 11.94
C GLY A 15 -7.22 0.63 12.80
N TYR A 16 -7.03 1.81 12.22
CA TYR A 16 -6.82 3.04 13.00
C TYR A 16 -7.98 3.40 13.93
N VAL A 17 -9.19 2.90 13.66
CA VAL A 17 -10.37 3.19 14.49
C VAL A 17 -10.52 2.25 15.69
N ASN A 18 -9.84 1.09 15.70
CA ASN A 18 -9.99 0.06 16.73
C ASN A 18 -8.65 -0.54 17.21
N ASP A 19 -7.54 0.13 16.99
CA ASP A 19 -6.18 -0.38 17.27
C ASP A 19 -5.92 -1.75 16.61
N TRP A 20 -6.44 -1.94 15.40
CA TRP A 20 -6.36 -3.19 14.60
C TRP A 20 -6.95 -4.42 15.28
N GLU A 21 -7.70 -4.26 16.35
CA GLU A 21 -8.38 -5.32 17.07
C GLU A 21 -9.76 -5.59 16.49
N PHE A 22 -9.81 -6.43 15.46
CA PHE A 22 -11.07 -6.81 14.77
C PHE A 22 -11.69 -8.09 15.34
N GLY A 23 -10.88 -8.95 15.99
CA GLY A 23 -11.23 -10.33 16.31
C GLY A 23 -11.06 -11.28 15.12
N HIS A 24 -10.48 -12.46 15.36
CA HIS A 24 -10.08 -13.40 14.30
C HIS A 24 -11.21 -13.76 13.32
N SER A 25 -12.41 -14.08 13.84
CA SER A 25 -13.56 -14.41 12.99
C SER A 25 -14.01 -13.26 12.11
N THR A 26 -13.88 -12.01 12.59
CA THR A 26 -14.20 -10.81 11.80
C THR A 26 -13.14 -10.56 10.73
N ILE A 27 -11.86 -10.72 11.07
CA ILE A 27 -10.74 -10.59 10.12
C ILE A 27 -10.95 -11.52 8.93
N THR A 28 -11.17 -12.80 9.17
CA THR A 28 -11.36 -13.80 8.13
C THR A 28 -12.65 -13.57 7.33
N SER A 29 -13.73 -13.14 7.99
CA SER A 29 -14.99 -12.81 7.31
C SER A 29 -14.87 -11.58 6.41
N ILE A 30 -14.18 -10.52 6.84
CA ILE A 30 -13.91 -9.35 6.00
C ILE A 30 -13.07 -9.76 4.81
N PHE A 31 -11.97 -10.48 5.04
CA PHE A 31 -11.06 -10.93 3.99
C PHE A 31 -11.81 -11.72 2.91
N GLU A 32 -12.56 -12.76 3.27
CA GLU A 32 -13.28 -13.59 2.30
C GLU A 32 -14.39 -12.84 1.55
N ARG A 33 -15.08 -11.89 2.21
CA ARG A 33 -16.09 -11.06 1.55
C ARG A 33 -15.49 -10.05 0.59
N VAL A 34 -14.32 -9.50 0.90
CA VAL A 34 -13.58 -8.63 -0.01
C VAL A 34 -13.07 -9.42 -1.21
N VAL A 35 -12.61 -10.67 -1.02
CA VAL A 35 -12.30 -11.57 -2.14
C VAL A 35 -13.53 -11.78 -3.03
N ASP A 36 -14.70 -12.03 -2.44
CA ASP A 36 -15.96 -12.23 -3.19
C ASP A 36 -16.41 -10.97 -3.94
N SER A 37 -16.01 -9.79 -3.51
CA SER A 37 -16.31 -8.53 -4.22
C SER A 37 -15.51 -8.36 -5.51
N GLY A 38 -14.45 -9.15 -5.69
CA GLY A 38 -13.58 -9.10 -6.87
C GLY A 38 -12.42 -8.11 -6.74
N ALA A 39 -12.11 -7.63 -5.53
CA ALA A 39 -10.89 -6.83 -5.31
C ALA A 39 -9.66 -7.66 -5.68
N GLU A 40 -8.79 -7.07 -6.50
CA GLU A 40 -7.62 -7.79 -7.02
C GLU A 40 -6.48 -7.84 -6.03
N ILE A 41 -6.38 -6.82 -5.15
CA ILE A 41 -5.34 -6.71 -4.13
C ILE A 41 -6.03 -6.48 -2.78
N ILE A 42 -5.60 -7.24 -1.76
CA ILE A 42 -6.08 -7.04 -0.38
C ILE A 42 -4.88 -6.78 0.53
N GLU A 43 -4.91 -5.63 1.21
CA GLU A 43 -3.92 -5.26 2.23
C GLU A 43 -4.41 -5.73 3.60
N ILE A 44 -3.71 -6.69 4.16
CA ILE A 44 -4.20 -7.47 5.31
C ILE A 44 -3.78 -6.90 6.67
N GLY A 45 -2.98 -5.85 6.73
CA GLY A 45 -2.54 -5.24 7.98
C GLY A 45 -1.08 -4.77 7.93
N PHE A 46 -0.52 -4.51 9.12
CA PHE A 46 0.88 -4.12 9.28
C PHE A 46 1.78 -5.30 9.63
N LEU A 47 3.04 -5.23 9.18
CA LEU A 47 4.16 -5.97 9.72
C LEU A 47 4.94 -5.04 10.65
N ASP A 48 4.92 -5.34 11.97
CA ASP A 48 5.57 -4.53 13.01
C ASP A 48 6.13 -5.44 14.10
N ASP A 49 7.44 -5.67 14.11
CA ASP A 49 8.13 -6.58 15.03
C ASP A 49 8.24 -6.04 16.47
N ARG A 50 7.80 -4.83 16.70
CA ARG A 50 7.74 -4.23 18.04
C ARG A 50 6.51 -4.64 18.83
N ARG A 51 5.53 -5.29 18.19
CA ARG A 51 4.30 -5.78 18.82
C ARG A 51 4.28 -7.31 18.86
N PRO A 52 3.81 -7.91 19.98
CA PRO A 52 3.63 -9.35 20.05
C PRO A 52 2.51 -9.80 19.10
N PHE A 53 2.60 -11.04 18.63
CA PHE A 53 1.54 -11.64 17.82
C PHE A 53 0.24 -11.78 18.64
N ASP A 54 -0.87 -11.37 18.03
CA ASP A 54 -2.23 -11.58 18.52
C ASP A 54 -3.12 -11.91 17.31
N ILE A 55 -3.69 -13.13 17.32
CA ILE A 55 -4.55 -13.62 16.23
C ILE A 55 -5.80 -12.76 16.00
N ASN A 56 -6.20 -11.94 16.98
CA ASN A 56 -7.35 -11.03 16.87
C ASN A 56 -7.00 -9.68 16.26
N ARG A 57 -5.73 -9.46 15.93
CA ARG A 57 -5.23 -8.18 15.41
C ARG A 57 -4.61 -8.33 14.02
N THR A 58 -4.72 -7.28 13.21
CA THR A 58 -4.09 -7.19 11.90
C THR A 58 -2.75 -6.44 11.96
N ILE A 59 -1.99 -6.63 13.05
CA ILE A 59 -0.58 -6.27 13.17
C ILE A 59 0.20 -7.54 13.50
N MET A 60 1.09 -7.94 12.62
CA MET A 60 1.86 -9.17 12.73
C MET A 60 3.35 -8.85 12.90
N PRO A 61 4.08 -9.54 13.81
CA PRO A 61 5.51 -9.30 14.04
C PRO A 61 6.40 -9.75 12.87
N ASP A 62 5.91 -10.65 12.03
CA ASP A 62 6.65 -11.27 10.93
C ASP A 62 5.71 -11.81 9.84
N THR A 63 6.27 -12.21 8.70
CA THR A 63 5.48 -12.79 7.61
C THR A 63 4.95 -14.19 7.90
N LYS A 64 5.56 -14.92 8.84
CA LYS A 64 5.10 -16.25 9.24
C LYS A 64 3.77 -16.19 9.98
N SER A 65 3.62 -15.19 10.87
CA SER A 65 2.38 -14.97 11.64
C SER A 65 1.17 -14.64 10.75
N VAL A 66 1.39 -14.15 9.52
CA VAL A 66 0.32 -13.95 8.54
C VAL A 66 -0.37 -15.26 8.19
N GLN A 67 0.40 -16.36 8.05
CA GLN A 67 -0.14 -17.68 7.76
C GLN A 67 -1.06 -18.19 8.88
N ASP A 68 -0.78 -17.84 10.14
CA ASP A 68 -1.59 -18.28 11.28
C ASP A 68 -2.99 -17.64 11.27
N ILE A 69 -3.11 -16.41 10.74
CA ILE A 69 -4.39 -15.69 10.64
C ILE A 69 -5.14 -16.09 9.36
N PHE A 70 -4.47 -16.08 8.21
CA PHE A 70 -5.13 -16.16 6.89
C PHE A 70 -5.00 -17.52 6.20
N GLY A 71 -4.09 -18.39 6.66
CA GLY A 71 -3.81 -19.66 5.99
C GLY A 71 -4.97 -20.65 5.96
N HIS A 72 -6.00 -20.43 6.79
CA HIS A 72 -7.23 -21.23 6.82
C HIS A 72 -8.37 -20.66 5.96
N CYS A 73 -8.20 -19.47 5.40
CA CYS A 73 -9.20 -18.89 4.52
C CYS A 73 -9.32 -19.73 3.23
N VAL A 74 -10.56 -20.08 2.90
CA VAL A 74 -10.85 -20.94 1.72
C VAL A 74 -10.61 -20.18 0.42
N LYS A 75 -10.80 -18.85 0.44
CA LYS A 75 -10.67 -17.98 -0.73
C LYS A 75 -9.44 -17.10 -0.58
N ARG A 76 -8.83 -16.77 -1.71
CA ARG A 76 -7.68 -15.90 -1.79
C ARG A 76 -7.80 -14.98 -3.01
N PRO A 77 -7.50 -13.67 -2.88
CA PRO A 77 -7.46 -12.78 -4.04
C PRO A 77 -6.23 -13.07 -4.91
N PRO A 78 -6.15 -12.50 -6.11
CA PRO A 78 -4.95 -12.59 -6.95
C PRO A 78 -3.67 -12.11 -6.27
N MET A 79 -3.78 -11.14 -5.35
CA MET A 79 -2.63 -10.59 -4.62
C MET A 79 -2.98 -10.22 -3.17
N VAL A 80 -2.18 -10.71 -2.23
CA VAL A 80 -2.24 -10.34 -0.82
C VAL A 80 -0.99 -9.54 -0.47
N VAL A 81 -1.18 -8.38 0.17
CA VAL A 81 -0.09 -7.50 0.56
C VAL A 81 -0.17 -7.13 2.05
N GLY A 82 0.99 -6.87 2.64
CA GLY A 82 1.09 -6.29 3.98
C GLY A 82 1.81 -4.96 3.93
N MET A 83 1.64 -4.10 4.94
CA MET A 83 2.31 -2.81 5.03
C MET A 83 3.41 -2.81 6.08
N ILE A 84 4.52 -2.14 5.78
CA ILE A 84 5.59 -1.83 6.73
C ILE A 84 5.76 -0.30 6.77
N ASP A 85 5.71 0.30 7.95
CA ASP A 85 6.30 1.62 8.16
C ASP A 85 7.81 1.42 8.29
N TYR A 86 8.60 2.06 7.43
CA TYR A 86 10.04 1.85 7.39
C TYR A 86 10.67 1.96 8.79
N GLY A 87 11.38 0.90 9.18
CA GLY A 87 11.99 0.77 10.51
C GLY A 87 11.13 0.02 11.55
N THR A 88 9.91 -0.40 11.23
CA THR A 88 9.05 -1.15 12.18
C THR A 88 9.14 -2.66 12.05
N CYS A 89 9.71 -3.16 10.96
CA CYS A 89 9.93 -4.59 10.77
C CYS A 89 11.30 -4.82 10.11
N LYS A 90 12.12 -5.63 10.73
CA LYS A 90 13.46 -5.99 10.24
C LYS A 90 13.36 -7.05 9.15
N LEU A 91 14.32 -7.05 8.22
CA LEU A 91 14.38 -8.06 7.15
C LEU A 91 14.49 -9.51 7.65
N GLU A 92 15.09 -9.73 8.82
CA GLU A 92 15.20 -11.06 9.42
C GLU A 92 13.84 -11.69 9.79
N ASN A 93 12.79 -10.85 9.91
CA ASN A 93 11.42 -11.25 10.19
C ASN A 93 10.57 -11.40 8.91
N ILE A 94 11.20 -11.25 7.73
CA ILE A 94 10.56 -11.37 6.43
C ILE A 94 11.10 -12.63 5.73
N GLN A 95 10.25 -13.63 5.58
CA GLN A 95 10.58 -14.85 4.84
C GLN A 95 10.71 -14.55 3.33
N PRO A 96 11.41 -15.37 2.53
CA PRO A 96 11.27 -15.34 1.09
C PRO A 96 9.80 -15.40 0.66
N CYS A 97 9.43 -14.68 -0.40
CA CYS A 97 8.04 -14.58 -0.85
C CYS A 97 7.42 -15.95 -1.13
N GLU A 98 8.19 -16.90 -1.66
CA GLU A 98 7.74 -18.27 -1.95
C GLU A 98 7.36 -19.09 -0.70
N GLU A 99 7.84 -18.67 0.48
CA GLU A 99 7.51 -19.29 1.78
C GLU A 99 6.44 -18.51 2.55
N SER A 100 6.00 -17.37 2.03
CA SER A 100 5.09 -16.43 2.69
C SER A 100 3.67 -16.54 2.15
N TYR A 101 2.68 -16.19 2.97
CA TYR A 101 1.31 -15.99 2.51
C TYR A 101 1.15 -14.70 1.67
N LEU A 102 2.08 -13.75 1.82
CA LEU A 102 2.06 -12.47 1.11
C LEU A 102 2.69 -12.59 -0.28
N ASP A 103 2.09 -11.93 -1.27
CA ASP A 103 2.66 -11.74 -2.61
C ASP A 103 3.45 -10.43 -2.72
N GLY A 104 3.12 -9.46 -1.87
CA GLY A 104 3.75 -8.15 -1.92
C GLY A 104 3.82 -7.45 -0.56
N ILE A 105 4.68 -6.44 -0.52
CA ILE A 105 4.88 -5.60 0.66
C ILE A 105 4.83 -4.14 0.24
N ARG A 106 4.02 -3.36 0.95
CA ARG A 106 3.90 -1.91 0.80
C ARG A 106 4.76 -1.25 1.88
N VAL A 107 5.68 -0.39 1.48
CA VAL A 107 6.59 0.30 2.40
C VAL A 107 6.25 1.77 2.44
N ILE A 108 5.73 2.26 3.58
CA ILE A 108 5.54 3.69 3.82
C ILE A 108 6.80 4.31 4.43
N PHE A 109 7.15 5.50 3.95
CA PHE A 109 8.30 6.26 4.44
C PHE A 109 8.13 7.76 4.24
N LYS A 110 8.82 8.55 5.08
CA LYS A 110 8.89 10.00 4.96
C LYS A 110 10.03 10.40 4.02
N LYS A 111 9.90 11.55 3.35
CA LYS A 111 10.86 12.02 2.35
C LYS A 111 12.33 12.08 2.84
N HIS A 112 12.56 12.44 4.10
CA HIS A 112 13.93 12.58 4.64
C HIS A 112 14.68 11.25 4.86
N ILE A 113 14.00 10.12 4.71
CA ILE A 113 14.58 8.76 4.80
C ILE A 113 14.33 7.96 3.53
N MET A 114 14.06 8.63 2.39
CA MET A 114 13.69 7.95 1.15
C MET A 114 14.80 7.04 0.61
N HIS A 115 16.07 7.42 0.77
CA HIS A 115 17.18 6.62 0.29
C HIS A 115 17.25 5.26 1.00
N GLU A 116 17.27 5.27 2.33
CA GLU A 116 17.33 4.06 3.15
C GLU A 116 16.07 3.19 2.96
N ALA A 117 14.91 3.84 2.85
CA ALA A 117 13.66 3.13 2.60
C ALA A 117 13.64 2.48 1.21
N MET A 118 14.18 3.12 0.18
CA MET A 118 14.26 2.55 -1.16
C MET A 118 15.31 1.43 -1.22
N GLU A 119 16.42 1.50 -0.47
CA GLU A 119 17.33 0.37 -0.31
C GLU A 119 16.63 -0.83 0.34
N TYR A 120 15.80 -0.59 1.36
CA TYR A 120 14.99 -1.63 1.99
C TYR A 120 13.99 -2.23 0.98
N CYS A 121 13.34 -1.42 0.15
CA CYS A 121 12.48 -1.87 -0.95
C CYS A 121 13.24 -2.79 -1.93
N ALA A 122 14.49 -2.44 -2.26
CA ALA A 122 15.34 -3.27 -3.12
C ALA A 122 15.64 -4.64 -2.49
N GLN A 123 15.81 -4.70 -1.16
CA GLN A 123 16.04 -5.95 -0.45
C GLN A 123 14.77 -6.82 -0.42
N LEU A 124 13.59 -6.23 -0.20
CA LEU A 124 12.32 -6.94 -0.28
C LEU A 124 12.06 -7.50 -1.70
N LYS A 125 12.40 -6.73 -2.74
CA LYS A 125 12.32 -7.20 -4.13
C LYS A 125 13.23 -8.41 -4.37
N LYS A 126 14.43 -8.44 -3.77
CA LYS A 126 15.34 -9.61 -3.85
C LYS A 126 14.78 -10.84 -3.14
N LEU A 127 13.95 -10.66 -2.11
CA LEU A 127 13.21 -11.75 -1.47
C LEU A 127 12.01 -12.25 -2.30
N GLY A 128 11.77 -11.66 -3.48
CA GLY A 128 10.73 -12.09 -4.42
C GLY A 128 9.40 -11.34 -4.31
N TYR A 129 9.25 -10.39 -3.38
CA TYR A 129 8.00 -9.65 -3.21
C TYR A 129 7.74 -8.64 -4.31
N LYS A 130 6.46 -8.44 -4.64
CA LYS A 130 5.99 -7.24 -5.33
C LYS A 130 6.02 -6.08 -4.35
N VAL A 131 6.91 -5.12 -4.58
CA VAL A 131 7.13 -4.01 -3.65
C VAL A 131 6.38 -2.77 -4.11
N PHE A 132 5.67 -2.13 -3.18
CA PHE A 132 5.00 -0.86 -3.39
C PHE A 132 5.69 0.21 -2.54
N SER A 133 6.27 1.21 -3.16
CA SER A 133 6.83 2.38 -2.45
C SER A 133 5.74 3.42 -2.22
N GLN A 134 5.50 3.79 -0.95
CA GLN A 134 4.39 4.64 -0.54
C GLN A 134 4.91 6.01 -0.08
N LEU A 135 4.63 7.04 -0.88
CA LEU A 135 5.08 8.41 -0.64
C LEU A 135 4.20 9.11 0.39
N VAL A 136 4.49 8.89 1.67
CA VAL A 136 3.73 9.50 2.78
C VAL A 136 3.89 11.02 2.77
N SER A 137 2.78 11.72 3.02
CA SER A 137 2.73 13.19 3.03
C SER A 137 3.16 13.80 1.69
N ILE A 138 2.58 13.32 0.60
CA ILE A 138 2.91 13.76 -0.76
C ILE A 138 2.92 15.29 -0.89
N THR A 139 2.01 15.99 -0.21
CA THR A 139 1.92 17.46 -0.20
C THR A 139 3.15 18.16 0.40
N SER A 140 4.08 17.45 1.01
CA SER A 140 5.32 17.99 1.56
C SER A 140 6.51 17.93 0.59
N TYR A 141 6.36 17.26 -0.54
CA TYR A 141 7.42 17.13 -1.55
C TYR A 141 7.44 18.34 -2.46
N SER A 142 8.64 18.88 -2.74
CA SER A 142 8.85 19.76 -3.88
C SER A 142 8.99 18.94 -5.17
N ASP A 143 8.90 19.62 -6.32
CA ASP A 143 9.08 18.94 -7.61
C ASP A 143 10.49 18.35 -7.74
N GLU A 144 11.53 19.02 -7.18
CA GLU A 144 12.91 18.51 -7.16
C GLU A 144 13.02 17.25 -6.30
N GLU A 145 12.38 17.22 -5.11
CA GLU A 145 12.36 16.05 -4.23
C GLU A 145 11.59 14.90 -4.88
N MET A 146 10.52 15.20 -5.63
CA MET A 146 9.80 14.20 -6.43
C MET A 146 10.70 13.61 -7.52
N MET A 147 11.47 14.44 -8.23
CA MET A 147 12.40 13.96 -9.26
C MET A 147 13.54 13.13 -8.68
N GLU A 148 14.06 13.48 -7.50
CA GLU A 148 15.05 12.67 -6.78
C GLU A 148 14.50 11.28 -6.45
N LEU A 149 13.29 11.23 -5.87
CA LEU A 149 12.63 9.96 -5.56
C LEU A 149 12.32 9.13 -6.82
N ILE A 150 11.88 9.75 -7.90
CA ILE A 150 11.67 9.09 -9.19
C ILE A 150 12.96 8.46 -9.71
N GLY A 151 14.10 9.10 -9.50
CA GLY A 151 15.41 8.51 -9.80
C GLY A 151 15.61 7.19 -9.08
N LEU A 152 15.34 7.14 -7.76
CA LEU A 152 15.44 5.91 -6.95
C LEU A 152 14.40 4.85 -7.36
N VAL A 153 13.16 5.27 -7.65
CA VAL A 153 12.11 4.39 -8.16
C VAL A 153 12.52 3.75 -9.47
N ASN A 154 13.07 4.53 -10.40
CA ASN A 154 13.53 4.04 -11.70
C ASN A 154 14.76 3.14 -11.62
N GLU A 155 15.60 3.27 -10.60
CA GLU A 155 16.71 2.36 -10.34
C GLU A 155 16.22 1.00 -9.86
N ILE A 156 15.29 0.99 -8.91
CA ILE A 156 14.83 -0.23 -8.24
C ILE A 156 13.71 -0.90 -9.04
N GLU A 157 12.89 -0.14 -9.74
CA GLU A 157 11.69 -0.60 -10.44
C GLU A 157 10.78 -1.43 -9.51
N PRO A 158 10.20 -0.85 -8.45
CA PRO A 158 9.22 -1.53 -7.62
C PRO A 158 7.99 -1.91 -8.47
N PHE A 159 7.10 -2.74 -7.94
CA PHE A 159 5.83 -3.07 -8.60
C PHE A 159 4.96 -1.82 -8.80
N ALA A 160 4.90 -0.97 -7.77
CA ALA A 160 4.19 0.31 -7.85
C ALA A 160 4.86 1.40 -7.01
N VAL A 161 4.67 2.65 -7.40
CA VAL A 161 4.89 3.84 -6.59
C VAL A 161 3.56 4.52 -6.33
N SER A 162 3.24 4.82 -5.06
CA SER A 162 1.92 5.36 -4.70
C SER A 162 2.02 6.74 -4.07
N MET A 163 1.21 7.65 -4.55
CA MET A 163 0.93 8.92 -3.90
C MET A 163 0.04 8.68 -2.68
N VAL A 164 0.44 9.18 -1.51
CA VAL A 164 -0.36 9.06 -0.29
C VAL A 164 -0.76 10.45 0.21
N ASP A 165 -2.04 10.77 0.11
CA ASP A 165 -2.62 11.99 0.69
C ASP A 165 -2.83 11.79 2.20
N THR A 166 -1.74 11.74 2.94
CA THR A 166 -1.71 11.35 4.36
C THR A 166 -2.67 12.17 5.24
N TYR A 167 -2.91 13.41 4.88
CA TYR A 167 -3.71 14.34 5.66
C TYR A 167 -5.04 14.71 4.99
N GLY A 168 -5.36 14.15 3.81
CA GLY A 168 -6.56 14.48 3.06
C GLY A 168 -6.63 15.95 2.64
N LEU A 169 -5.49 16.50 2.18
CA LEU A 169 -5.34 17.93 1.84
C LEU A 169 -5.33 18.20 0.34
N LEU A 170 -5.27 17.17 -0.49
CA LEU A 170 -5.25 17.31 -1.94
C LEU A 170 -6.64 17.71 -2.46
N ASP A 171 -6.65 18.69 -3.35
CA ASP A 171 -7.71 18.86 -4.31
C ASP A 171 -7.36 18.15 -5.64
N PRO A 172 -8.32 18.01 -6.58
CA PRO A 172 -8.05 17.30 -7.83
C PRO A 172 -6.91 17.89 -8.66
N ASN A 173 -6.68 19.22 -8.64
CA ASN A 173 -5.61 19.84 -9.43
C ASN A 173 -4.23 19.53 -8.84
N TYR A 174 -4.09 19.62 -7.52
CA TYR A 174 -2.85 19.25 -6.83
C TYR A 174 -2.56 17.74 -6.97
N MET A 175 -3.58 16.92 -6.87
CA MET A 175 -3.42 15.47 -7.07
C MET A 175 -2.93 15.17 -8.49
N LEU A 176 -3.55 15.80 -9.51
CA LEU A 176 -3.16 15.63 -10.91
C LEU A 176 -1.75 16.16 -11.20
N HIS A 177 -1.31 17.23 -10.52
CA HIS A 177 0.06 17.72 -10.62
C HIS A 177 1.10 16.66 -10.25
N TYR A 178 0.97 16.04 -9.06
CA TYR A 178 1.86 14.96 -8.64
C TYR A 178 1.74 13.73 -9.53
N TYR A 179 0.52 13.40 -9.95
CA TYR A 179 0.30 12.28 -10.87
C TYR A 179 1.04 12.49 -12.20
N GLU A 180 0.94 13.67 -12.81
CA GLU A 180 1.59 14.00 -14.09
C GLU A 180 3.12 13.91 -13.96
N ILE A 181 3.69 14.37 -12.85
CA ILE A 181 5.14 14.22 -12.59
C ILE A 181 5.55 12.74 -12.60
N LEU A 182 4.77 11.87 -11.95
CA LEU A 182 5.03 10.42 -11.92
C LEU A 182 4.81 9.80 -13.32
N ASP A 183 3.66 10.06 -13.95
CA ASP A 183 3.28 9.46 -15.24
C ASP A 183 4.24 9.84 -16.39
N ASP A 184 4.86 11.02 -16.30
CA ASP A 184 5.82 11.48 -17.29
C ASP A 184 7.25 10.95 -17.09
N ASN A 185 7.65 10.61 -15.85
CA ASN A 185 9.04 10.38 -15.52
C ASN A 185 9.35 8.99 -14.95
N VAL A 186 8.36 8.23 -14.50
CA VAL A 186 8.56 6.86 -14.01
C VAL A 186 8.64 5.89 -15.19
N LYS A 187 9.44 4.82 -15.03
CA LYS A 187 9.55 3.78 -16.06
C LYS A 187 8.22 3.05 -16.30
N PRO A 188 7.91 2.67 -17.56
CA PRO A 188 6.64 2.02 -17.91
C PRO A 188 6.36 0.69 -17.18
N SER A 189 7.39 0.05 -16.63
CA SER A 189 7.27 -1.20 -15.84
C SER A 189 6.67 -1.00 -14.45
N VAL A 190 6.64 0.24 -13.94
CA VAL A 190 6.19 0.59 -12.59
C VAL A 190 4.77 1.13 -12.67
N GLN A 191 3.88 0.62 -11.84
CA GLN A 191 2.51 1.11 -11.73
C GLN A 191 2.45 2.36 -10.84
N ILE A 192 1.43 3.18 -11.03
CA ILE A 192 1.19 4.37 -10.20
C ILE A 192 -0.02 4.11 -9.31
N GLY A 193 0.16 4.23 -7.99
CA GLY A 193 -0.90 4.08 -7.00
C GLY A 193 -1.40 5.41 -6.45
N PHE A 194 -2.63 5.40 -5.94
CA PHE A 194 -3.17 6.53 -5.19
C PHE A 194 -3.91 6.04 -3.94
N HIS A 195 -3.55 6.62 -2.80
CA HIS A 195 -4.18 6.40 -1.50
C HIS A 195 -4.70 7.73 -0.98
N SER A 196 -6.00 7.95 -1.09
CA SER A 196 -6.67 9.18 -0.70
C SER A 196 -7.19 9.09 0.75
N HIS A 197 -7.12 10.23 1.48
CA HIS A 197 -7.85 10.42 2.74
C HIS A 197 -8.92 11.50 2.59
N ASN A 198 -9.96 11.44 3.43
CA ASN A 198 -11.18 12.20 3.22
C ASN A 198 -11.36 13.42 4.14
N ASN A 199 -10.28 14.00 4.67
CA ASN A 199 -10.37 15.11 5.63
C ASN A 199 -11.13 16.34 5.06
N PHE A 200 -10.83 16.73 3.81
CA PHE A 200 -11.59 17.79 3.12
C PHE A 200 -12.80 17.26 2.36
N GLN A 201 -13.17 15.99 2.54
CA GLN A 201 -14.27 15.32 1.83
C GLN A 201 -14.10 15.30 0.30
N LEU A 202 -12.84 15.27 -0.15
CA LEU A 202 -12.46 15.25 -1.57
C LEU A 202 -11.90 13.90 -2.04
N ALA A 203 -11.75 12.91 -1.17
CA ALA A 203 -11.16 11.62 -1.53
C ALA A 203 -11.81 11.01 -2.76
N TYR A 204 -13.14 10.88 -2.76
CA TYR A 204 -13.88 10.33 -3.89
C TYR A 204 -13.71 11.16 -5.19
N ALA A 205 -13.70 12.49 -5.07
CA ALA A 205 -13.49 13.37 -6.22
C ALA A 205 -12.07 13.23 -6.78
N ASN A 206 -11.07 13.11 -5.91
CA ASN A 206 -9.67 12.87 -6.30
C ASN A 206 -9.52 11.50 -6.98
N ASP A 207 -10.11 10.44 -6.42
CA ASP A 207 -10.10 9.10 -7.00
C ASP A 207 -10.74 9.08 -8.39
N LEU A 208 -11.88 9.75 -8.57
CA LEU A 208 -12.52 9.88 -9.88
C LEU A 208 -11.65 10.65 -10.88
N ALA A 209 -11.00 11.74 -10.46
CA ALA A 209 -10.10 12.51 -11.32
C ALA A 209 -8.90 11.63 -11.73
N PHE A 210 -8.32 10.87 -10.80
CA PHE A 210 -7.24 9.92 -11.06
C PHE A 210 -7.66 8.81 -12.04
N LEU A 211 -8.84 8.22 -11.83
CA LEU A 211 -9.38 7.15 -12.68
C LEU A 211 -9.69 7.61 -14.12
N HIS A 212 -10.12 8.86 -14.30
CA HIS A 212 -10.50 9.38 -15.61
C HIS A 212 -9.36 10.06 -16.38
N LYS A 213 -8.20 10.30 -15.74
CA LYS A 213 -7.05 10.90 -16.42
C LYS A 213 -6.51 9.93 -17.48
N GLU A 214 -6.13 10.48 -18.64
CA GLU A 214 -5.30 9.74 -19.58
C GLU A 214 -3.98 9.36 -18.94
N ARG A 215 -3.52 8.15 -19.18
CA ARG A 215 -2.39 7.55 -18.46
C ARG A 215 -1.51 6.70 -19.36
N LYS A 216 -0.24 6.65 -19.01
CA LYS A 216 0.78 5.79 -19.64
C LYS A 216 1.00 4.50 -18.86
N HIS A 217 0.67 4.50 -17.56
CA HIS A 217 0.91 3.41 -16.61
C HIS A 217 -0.35 2.67 -16.24
N ASP A 218 -0.22 1.40 -15.83
CA ASP A 218 -1.22 0.73 -15.03
C ASP A 218 -1.34 1.43 -13.67
N ILE A 219 -2.53 1.42 -13.09
CA ILE A 219 -2.78 2.13 -11.83
C ILE A 219 -3.39 1.22 -10.76
N VAL A 220 -3.12 1.57 -9.50
CA VAL A 220 -3.70 0.95 -8.31
C VAL A 220 -4.44 2.02 -7.52
N VAL A 221 -5.73 1.79 -7.22
CA VAL A 221 -6.55 2.68 -6.40
C VAL A 221 -6.86 1.99 -5.08
N ASP A 222 -6.56 2.66 -3.99
CA ASP A 222 -6.85 2.15 -2.66
C ASP A 222 -8.28 2.53 -2.22
N ALA A 223 -8.95 1.60 -1.55
CA ALA A 223 -10.27 1.85 -0.98
C ALA A 223 -10.47 1.06 0.32
N THR A 224 -11.43 1.49 1.14
CA THR A 224 -11.87 0.76 2.33
C THR A 224 -13.38 0.59 2.33
N LEU A 225 -13.86 -0.46 3.00
CA LEU A 225 -15.30 -0.63 3.22
C LEU A 225 -15.83 0.56 4.04
N PHE A 226 -16.87 1.23 3.52
CA PHE A 226 -17.52 2.38 4.15
C PHE A 226 -16.61 3.58 4.44
N GLY A 227 -15.46 3.71 3.77
CA GLY A 227 -14.47 4.75 4.08
C GLY A 227 -13.84 4.59 5.47
N MET A 228 -13.76 3.36 5.99
CA MET A 228 -13.20 3.07 7.30
C MET A 228 -11.68 3.29 7.27
N GLY A 229 -11.17 4.12 8.19
CA GLY A 229 -9.74 4.38 8.25
C GLY A 229 -9.37 5.72 8.84
N LYS A 230 -8.17 6.15 8.53
CA LYS A 230 -7.64 7.45 8.91
C LYS A 230 -8.21 8.51 7.95
N SER A 231 -9.22 9.21 8.36
CA SER A 231 -9.83 10.32 7.61
C SER A 231 -9.41 11.67 8.16
#